data_bb7e83a8ad7521f7260e952e6f8e44f0
#
_entry.id   bb7e83a8ad7521f7260e952e6f8e44f0
#
_cell.length_a   1.000
_cell.length_b   1.000
_cell.length_c   1.000
_cell.angle_alpha   90.00
_cell.angle_beta   90.00
_cell.angle_gamma   90.00
#
_symmetry.space_group_name_H-M   'P 1'
#
loop_
_entity.id
_entity.type
_entity.pdbx_description
1 polymer ?
#
loop_
_entity_poly.entity_id
_entity_poly.type
_entity_poly.pdbx_seq_one_letter_code
_entity_poly.pdbx_strand_id
1 'polypeptide(L)'
;MRVVGDRKDFDIAFAGLNKNSALFRDVQGIIDKLKNDVIVGKRIKYKQIPKYYKKRHGVDNAYHVYLPEGMRLIYSITNCEGKRTAFLIELTDHKSYDRRFGY
;
A
#
# COMPACT_ATOMS: atom_id res chain seq x y z
N MET A 1 -4.54 -14.30 -0.88
CA MET A 1 -3.08 -14.23 -1.14
C MET A 1 -2.31 -13.86 0.12
N ARG A 2 -1.02 -14.01 0.08
CA ARG A 2 -0.14 -13.57 1.17
C ARG A 2 -0.08 -12.05 1.22
N VAL A 3 0.02 -11.45 2.40
CA VAL A 3 0.15 -10.00 2.57
C VAL A 3 1.39 -9.72 3.39
N VAL A 4 2.28 -8.89 2.86
CA VAL A 4 3.54 -8.52 3.49
C VAL A 4 3.70 -7.00 3.40
N GLY A 5 4.15 -6.37 4.48
CA GLY A 5 4.39 -4.93 4.49
C GLY A 5 5.87 -4.59 4.40
N ASP A 6 6.18 -3.48 3.74
CA ASP A 6 7.51 -2.90 3.78
C ASP A 6 7.82 -2.44 5.22
N ARG A 7 8.97 -2.83 5.74
CA ARG A 7 9.32 -2.56 7.13
C ARG A 7 9.39 -1.08 7.45
N LYS A 8 9.93 -0.28 6.54
CA LYS A 8 10.19 1.13 6.75
C LYS A 8 8.98 2.01 6.45
N ASP A 9 8.39 1.82 5.26
CA ASP A 9 7.38 2.76 4.77
C ASP A 9 5.95 2.32 5.10
N PHE A 10 5.73 1.08 5.49
CA PHE A 10 4.41 0.59 5.89
C PHE A 10 4.36 0.16 7.35
N ASP A 11 5.17 -0.81 7.75
CA ASP A 11 5.02 -1.45 9.06
C ASP A 11 5.15 -0.47 10.22
N ILE A 12 6.11 0.45 10.15
CA ILE A 12 6.30 1.46 11.20
C ILE A 12 5.08 2.38 11.29
N ALA A 13 4.59 2.86 10.14
CA ALA A 13 3.42 3.73 10.11
C ALA A 13 2.18 3.03 10.65
N PHE A 14 1.96 1.78 10.23
CA PHE A 14 0.80 1.00 10.68
C PHE A 14 0.87 0.72 12.18
N ALA A 15 2.04 0.35 12.69
CA ALA A 15 2.23 0.09 14.12
C ALA A 15 1.98 1.33 14.98
N GLY A 16 2.16 2.53 14.43
CA GLY A 16 1.92 3.78 15.12
C GLY A 16 0.46 4.23 15.16
N LEU A 17 -0.44 3.55 14.46
CA LEU A 17 -1.85 3.94 14.42
C LEU A 17 -2.56 3.59 15.73
N ASN A 18 -3.53 4.43 16.10
CA ASN A 18 -4.45 4.11 17.19
C ASN A 18 -5.36 2.97 16.76
N LYS A 19 -5.31 1.85 17.47
CA LYS A 19 -6.09 0.65 17.16
C LYS A 19 -7.59 0.85 17.25
N ASN A 20 -8.05 1.91 17.90
CA ASN A 20 -9.47 2.25 18.01
C ASN A 20 -9.92 3.22 16.91
N SER A 21 -9.01 3.63 16.02
CA SER A 21 -9.33 4.60 14.97
C SER A 21 -10.02 3.95 13.79
N ALA A 22 -10.81 4.74 13.05
CA ALA A 22 -11.39 4.30 11.78
C ALA A 22 -10.29 3.98 10.76
N LEU A 23 -9.20 4.75 10.78
CA LEU A 23 -8.07 4.52 9.89
C LEU A 23 -7.47 3.12 10.09
N PHE A 24 -7.20 2.74 11.35
CA PHE A 24 -6.67 1.41 11.65
C PHE A 24 -7.63 0.31 11.16
N ARG A 25 -8.93 0.45 11.46
CA ARG A 25 -9.94 -0.54 11.06
C ARG A 25 -10.03 -0.68 9.55
N ASP A 26 -9.94 0.44 8.82
CA ASP A 26 -10.01 0.40 7.35
C ASP A 26 -8.77 -0.26 6.76
N VAL A 27 -7.58 0.04 7.28
CA VAL A 27 -6.36 -0.62 6.81
C VAL A 27 -6.41 -2.12 7.10
N GLN A 28 -6.84 -2.51 8.30
CA GLN A 28 -6.99 -3.92 8.66
C GLN A 28 -8.00 -4.62 7.76
N GLY A 29 -9.11 -3.96 7.45
CA GLY A 29 -10.11 -4.48 6.53
C GLY A 29 -9.57 -4.70 5.12
N ILE A 30 -8.72 -3.80 4.63
CA ILE A 30 -8.06 -3.96 3.34
C ILE A 30 -7.12 -5.17 3.36
N ILE A 31 -6.34 -5.32 4.42
CA ILE A 31 -5.45 -6.47 4.60
C ILE A 31 -6.25 -7.77 4.53
N ASP A 32 -7.38 -7.83 5.24
CA ASP A 32 -8.23 -9.01 5.25
C ASP A 32 -8.81 -9.32 3.87
N LYS A 33 -9.23 -8.31 3.13
CA LYS A 33 -9.72 -8.49 1.75
C LYS A 33 -8.62 -9.03 0.84
N LEU A 34 -7.42 -8.48 0.93
CA LEU A 34 -6.29 -8.95 0.13
C LEU A 34 -5.93 -10.40 0.47
N LYS A 35 -6.00 -10.78 1.74
CA LYS A 35 -5.79 -12.18 2.16
C LYS A 35 -6.81 -13.12 1.52
N ASN A 36 -8.00 -12.63 1.23
CA ASN A 36 -9.07 -13.38 0.56
C ASN A 36 -9.08 -13.17 -0.96
N ASP A 37 -7.98 -12.70 -1.53
CA ASP A 37 -7.81 -12.47 -2.98
C ASP A 37 -8.73 -11.40 -3.56
N VAL A 38 -9.21 -10.48 -2.74
CA VAL A 38 -10.03 -9.36 -3.19
C VAL A 38 -9.10 -8.15 -3.41
N ILE A 39 -9.03 -7.70 -4.67
CA ILE A 39 -8.24 -6.52 -5.03
C ILE A 39 -9.06 -5.28 -4.71
N VAL A 40 -8.48 -4.36 -3.95
CA VAL A 40 -9.15 -3.11 -3.54
C VAL A 40 -8.42 -1.89 -4.10
N GLY A 41 -9.16 -0.81 -4.28
CA GLY A 41 -8.61 0.44 -4.77
C GLY A 41 -8.46 0.50 -6.28
N LYS A 42 -7.69 1.46 -6.75
CA LYS A 42 -7.50 1.72 -8.18
C LYS A 42 -6.07 1.41 -8.58
N ARG A 43 -5.91 0.79 -9.75
CA ARG A 43 -4.60 0.56 -10.33
C ARG A 43 -3.99 1.87 -10.82
N ILE A 44 -2.74 2.09 -10.50
CA ILE A 44 -1.96 3.23 -10.96
C ILE A 44 -1.36 2.87 -12.32
N LYS A 45 -1.47 3.79 -13.30
CA LYS A 45 -0.85 3.57 -14.60
C LYS A 45 0.66 3.42 -14.44
N TYR A 46 1.26 2.50 -15.17
CA TYR A 46 2.70 2.20 -15.03
C TYR A 46 3.57 3.46 -15.13
N LYS A 47 3.26 4.36 -16.06
CA LYS A 47 4.01 5.61 -16.24
C LYS A 47 3.92 6.55 -15.03
N GLN A 48 2.91 6.40 -14.21
CA GLN A 48 2.68 7.23 -13.04
C GLN A 48 3.25 6.61 -11.75
N ILE A 49 3.76 5.38 -11.82
CA ILE A 49 4.39 4.75 -10.66
C ILE A 49 5.71 5.48 -10.37
N PRO A 50 5.88 6.03 -9.15
CA PRO A 50 7.11 6.73 -8.80
C PRO A 50 8.36 5.88 -9.01
N LYS A 51 9.42 6.51 -9.49
CA LYS A 51 10.72 5.85 -9.66
C LYS A 51 11.22 5.25 -8.34
N TYR A 52 10.91 5.90 -7.23
CA TYR A 52 11.26 5.42 -5.89
C TYR A 52 10.76 4.00 -5.67
N TYR A 53 9.51 3.71 -6.02
CA TYR A 53 8.96 2.36 -5.83
C TYR A 53 9.62 1.36 -6.78
N LYS A 54 9.86 1.76 -8.04
CA LYS A 54 10.50 0.88 -9.02
C LYS A 54 11.92 0.52 -8.62
N LYS A 55 12.69 1.49 -8.14
CA LYS A 55 14.08 1.28 -7.73
C LYS A 55 14.20 0.51 -6.42
N ARG A 56 13.42 0.92 -5.41
CA ARG A 56 13.52 0.36 -4.07
C ARG A 56 12.93 -1.05 -3.99
N HIS A 57 11.80 -1.27 -4.67
CA HIS A 57 11.01 -2.49 -4.49
C HIS A 57 10.92 -3.36 -5.73
N GLY A 58 11.39 -2.88 -6.88
CA GLY A 58 11.34 -3.64 -8.12
C GLY A 58 9.93 -3.91 -8.62
N VAL A 59 8.96 -3.07 -8.26
CA VAL A 59 7.55 -3.31 -8.62
C VAL A 59 7.25 -2.80 -10.02
N ASP A 60 6.41 -3.54 -10.75
CA ASP A 60 5.95 -3.19 -12.09
C ASP A 60 4.45 -2.87 -12.12
N ASN A 61 3.79 -2.90 -10.98
CA ASN A 61 2.38 -2.55 -10.83
C ASN A 61 2.18 -1.91 -9.46
N ALA A 62 1.14 -1.10 -9.34
CA ALA A 62 0.80 -0.48 -8.06
C ALA A 62 -0.68 -0.13 -8.01
N TYR A 63 -1.23 -0.16 -6.81
CA TYR A 63 -2.61 0.19 -6.52
C TYR A 63 -2.63 1.22 -5.40
N HIS A 64 -3.59 2.13 -5.43
CA HIS A 64 -3.80 3.07 -4.33
C HIS A 64 -5.21 2.94 -3.77
N VAL A 65 -5.31 3.08 -2.45
CA VAL A 65 -6.58 3.04 -1.74
C VAL A 65 -6.71 4.33 -0.93
N TYR A 66 -7.83 5.04 -1.11
CA TYR A 66 -8.14 6.21 -0.29
C TYR A 66 -8.63 5.77 1.08
N LEU A 67 -8.14 6.43 2.11
CA LEU A 67 -8.40 6.11 3.50
C LEU A 67 -8.90 7.34 4.25
N PRO A 68 -9.47 7.17 5.46
CA PRO A 68 -9.83 8.32 6.30
C PRO A 68 -8.65 9.24 6.57
N GLU A 69 -8.93 10.47 6.91
CA GLU A 69 -7.95 11.50 7.29
C GLU A 69 -6.97 11.86 6.18
N GLY A 70 -7.40 11.70 4.91
CA GLY A 70 -6.54 12.01 3.77
C GLY A 70 -5.39 11.04 3.58
N MET A 71 -5.42 9.89 4.24
CA MET A 71 -4.37 8.87 4.10
C MET A 71 -4.55 8.05 2.83
N ARG A 72 -3.46 7.44 2.39
CA ARG A 72 -3.41 6.57 1.22
C ARG A 72 -2.60 5.32 1.54
N LEU A 73 -3.08 4.18 1.08
CA LEU A 73 -2.30 2.95 1.08
C LEU A 73 -1.89 2.63 -0.34
N ILE A 74 -0.61 2.37 -0.55
CA ILE A 74 -0.04 1.96 -1.82
C ILE A 74 0.44 0.53 -1.69
N TYR A 75 0.03 -0.34 -2.62
CA TYR A 75 0.49 -1.73 -2.61
C TYR A 75 0.70 -2.23 -4.03
N SER A 76 1.42 -3.33 -4.15
CA SER A 76 1.68 -4.01 -5.42
C SER A 76 1.31 -5.48 -5.27
N ILE A 77 0.91 -6.10 -6.39
CA ILE A 77 0.73 -7.56 -6.44
C ILE A 77 1.97 -8.14 -7.10
N THR A 78 2.63 -9.04 -6.41
CA THR A 78 3.88 -9.62 -6.86
C THR A 78 3.90 -11.11 -6.55
N ASN A 79 4.88 -11.81 -7.12
CA ASN A 79 5.12 -13.23 -6.85
C ASN A 79 6.35 -13.31 -5.95
N CYS A 80 6.18 -13.76 -4.74
CA CYS A 80 7.26 -13.88 -3.75
C CYS A 80 7.42 -15.33 -3.37
N GLU A 81 8.58 -15.91 -3.68
CA GLU A 81 8.87 -17.33 -3.41
C GLU A 81 7.81 -18.26 -3.99
N GLY A 82 7.36 -17.96 -5.22
CA GLY A 82 6.33 -18.74 -5.90
C GLY A 82 4.91 -18.51 -5.40
N LYS A 83 4.70 -17.58 -4.48
CA LYS A 83 3.38 -17.27 -3.91
C LYS A 83 2.91 -15.89 -4.31
N ARG A 84 1.67 -15.79 -4.77
CA ARG A 84 1.03 -14.51 -5.05
C ARG A 84 0.93 -13.71 -3.76
N THR A 85 1.46 -12.49 -3.78
CA THR A 85 1.61 -11.68 -2.57
C THR A 85 1.18 -10.24 -2.83
N ALA A 86 0.39 -9.68 -1.92
CA ALA A 86 0.15 -8.25 -1.87
C ALA A 86 1.26 -7.63 -1.01
N PHE A 87 2.10 -6.82 -1.64
CA PHE A 87 3.18 -6.14 -0.95
C PHE A 87 2.73 -4.72 -0.62
N LEU A 88 2.54 -4.44 0.67
CA LEU A 88 2.10 -3.13 1.15
C LEU A 88 3.32 -2.22 1.19
N ILE A 89 3.39 -1.29 0.24
CA ILE A 89 4.57 -0.47 0.01
C ILE A 89 4.64 0.68 1.01
N GLU A 90 3.56 1.43 1.13
CA GLU A 90 3.58 2.68 1.89
C GLU A 90 2.18 3.03 2.41
N LEU A 91 2.13 3.48 3.67
CA LEU A 91 0.96 4.12 4.25
C LEU A 91 1.35 5.59 4.41
N THR A 92 0.70 6.48 3.66
CA THR A 92 1.18 7.85 3.53
C THR A 92 0.04 8.86 3.62
N ASP A 93 0.34 10.07 4.05
CA ASP A 93 -0.61 11.17 4.07
C ASP A 93 -0.71 11.81 2.68
N HIS A 94 -1.70 12.71 2.51
CA HIS A 94 -1.96 13.38 1.25
C HIS A 94 -0.74 14.17 0.75
N LYS A 95 -0.07 14.88 1.62
CA LYS A 95 1.12 15.69 1.28
C LYS A 95 2.28 14.83 0.79
N SER A 96 2.58 13.78 1.52
CA SER A 96 3.67 12.87 1.16
C SER A 96 3.35 12.10 -0.12
N TYR A 97 2.09 11.73 -0.32
CA TYR A 97 1.61 11.11 -1.54
C TYR A 97 1.84 12.02 -2.75
N ASP A 98 1.39 13.28 -2.65
CA ASP A 98 1.55 14.24 -3.75
C ASP A 98 3.02 14.46 -4.08
N ARG A 99 3.86 14.58 -3.06
CA ARG A 99 5.30 14.74 -3.26
C ARG A 99 5.92 13.53 -3.95
N ARG A 100 5.54 12.33 -3.51
CA ARG A 100 6.04 11.06 -4.06
C ARG A 100 5.67 10.90 -5.54
N PHE A 101 4.44 11.29 -5.90
CA PHE A 101 3.92 11.15 -7.25
C PHE A 101 4.19 12.37 -8.15
N GLY A 102 4.80 13.42 -7.62
CA GLY A 102 5.16 14.61 -8.40
C GLY A 102 4.00 15.55 -8.69
N TYR A 103 2.98 15.52 -7.86
CA TYR A 103 1.82 16.43 -8.01
C TYR A 103 2.04 17.79 -7.34
#